data_94395e1e33cc25c6989f238788e3b757
#
_entry.id   94395e1e33cc25c6989f238788e3b757
#
_cell.length_a   1.000
_cell.length_b   1.000
_cell.length_c   1.000
_cell.angle_alpha   90.00
_cell.angle_beta   90.00
_cell.angle_gamma   90.00
#
_symmetry.space_group_name_H-M   'P 1'
#
loop_
_entity.id
_entity.type
_entity.pdbx_description
1 polymer ?
#
loop_
_entity_poly.entity_id
_entity_poly.type
_entity_poly.pdbx_seq_one_letter_code
_entity_poly.pdbx_strand_id
1 'polypeptide(L)'
;MGVNNLSKPIIFCDFDGTVTANDNIIAIMKKFNPPGWETVKDQILDQSISIREGVAKMFSLLPVEAKDDIISYVLEQAEIREGFSDFVAYTKQQQLPLYIVSGGIDFFVYPLLEPFGPFDGIYCNSADFSGDTIKLVFPHGCDETCTSQGCGCCKPSVMRRIMSEQSTSIVIGDSITDLQAAKQADLVIARDFLIDKCEELGIAYEAFESFHDVTDILDAKLGVIS
;
A
#
# COMPACT_ATOMS: atom_id res chain seq x y z
N MET A 1 -19.31 -36.36 -4.38
CA MET A 1 -18.19 -35.83 -3.59
C MET A 1 -18.08 -34.39 -4.02
N GLY A 2 -18.62 -33.46 -3.21
CA GLY A 2 -18.58 -32.04 -3.51
C GLY A 2 -17.14 -31.53 -3.33
N VAL A 3 -16.55 -31.05 -4.38
CA VAL A 3 -15.34 -30.23 -4.27
C VAL A 3 -15.76 -29.00 -3.53
N ASN A 4 -15.35 -28.85 -2.27
CA ASN A 4 -15.43 -27.58 -1.54
C ASN A 4 -14.61 -26.57 -2.35
N ASN A 5 -15.28 -25.80 -3.19
CA ASN A 5 -14.67 -24.70 -3.94
C ASN A 5 -14.54 -23.54 -2.96
N LEU A 6 -13.65 -23.68 -1.96
CA LEU A 6 -13.21 -22.55 -1.15
C LEU A 6 -12.59 -21.55 -2.11
N SER A 7 -13.14 -20.36 -2.19
CA SER A 7 -12.56 -19.30 -3.00
C SER A 7 -11.14 -19.07 -2.52
N LYS A 8 -10.20 -18.94 -3.47
CA LYS A 8 -8.80 -18.64 -3.12
C LYS A 8 -8.74 -17.30 -2.39
N PRO A 9 -7.85 -17.17 -1.40
CA PRO A 9 -7.71 -15.92 -0.67
C PRO A 9 -7.22 -14.81 -1.62
N ILE A 10 -7.65 -13.60 -1.33
CA ILE A 10 -7.28 -12.40 -2.08
C ILE A 10 -6.20 -11.66 -1.30
N ILE A 11 -5.10 -11.33 -1.96
CA ILE A 11 -3.98 -10.63 -1.35
C ILE A 11 -4.11 -9.13 -1.62
N PHE A 12 -4.07 -8.33 -0.55
CA PHE A 12 -4.01 -6.87 -0.57
C PHE A 12 -2.66 -6.45 0.01
N CYS A 13 -1.79 -5.97 -0.84
CA CYS A 13 -0.42 -5.61 -0.49
C CYS A 13 -0.24 -4.10 -0.53
N ASP A 14 0.30 -3.52 0.53
CA ASP A 14 0.76 -2.14 0.53
C ASP A 14 2.00 -1.96 -0.35
N PHE A 15 2.35 -0.72 -0.65
CA PHE A 15 3.45 -0.39 -1.54
C PHE A 15 4.61 0.31 -0.82
N ASP A 16 4.37 1.53 -0.29
CA ASP A 16 5.40 2.34 0.35
C ASP A 16 5.77 1.77 1.74
N GLY A 17 7.03 1.36 1.95
CA GLY A 17 7.49 0.68 3.16
C GLY A 17 7.28 -0.84 3.12
N THR A 18 6.43 -1.35 2.25
CA THR A 18 6.12 -2.78 2.08
C THR A 18 6.80 -3.34 0.82
N VAL A 19 6.33 -3.00 -0.38
CA VAL A 19 6.99 -3.39 -1.64
C VAL A 19 8.30 -2.62 -1.83
N THR A 20 8.30 -1.32 -1.58
CA THR A 20 9.54 -0.55 -1.48
C THR A 20 10.07 -0.57 -0.05
N ALA A 21 11.40 -0.54 0.12
CA ALA A 21 12.03 -0.53 1.44
C ALA A 21 11.78 0.78 2.19
N ASN A 22 11.51 1.87 1.48
CA ASN A 22 11.31 3.22 2.02
C ASN A 22 9.96 3.80 1.61
N ASP A 23 9.49 4.79 2.38
CA ASP A 23 8.36 5.66 2.01
C ASP A 23 8.81 6.65 0.93
N ASN A 24 8.27 6.49 -0.28
CA ASN A 24 8.63 7.31 -1.43
C ASN A 24 8.12 8.75 -1.29
N ILE A 25 6.97 8.99 -0.64
CA ILE A 25 6.46 10.35 -0.40
C ILE A 25 7.45 11.13 0.46
N ILE A 26 7.90 10.54 1.55
CA ILE A 26 8.88 11.16 2.44
C ILE A 26 10.24 11.35 1.73
N ALA A 27 10.66 10.39 0.91
CA ALA A 27 11.89 10.49 0.12
C ALA A 27 11.81 11.67 -0.88
N ILE A 28 10.69 11.82 -1.58
CA ILE A 28 10.44 12.96 -2.50
C ILE A 28 10.49 14.28 -1.72
N MET A 29 9.77 14.39 -0.60
CA MET A 29 9.75 15.62 0.20
C MET A 29 11.15 15.99 0.71
N LYS A 30 11.93 15.03 1.16
CA LYS A 30 13.33 15.26 1.58
C LYS A 30 14.22 15.73 0.43
N LYS A 31 14.07 15.14 -0.76
CA LYS A 31 14.88 15.45 -1.93
C LYS A 31 14.60 16.84 -2.49
N PHE A 32 13.33 17.16 -2.71
CA PHE A 32 12.91 18.43 -3.32
C PHE A 32 12.78 19.54 -2.29
N ASN A 33 12.66 19.22 -1.02
CA ASN A 33 12.67 20.09 0.14
C ASN A 33 11.82 21.36 -0.03
N PRO A 34 10.54 21.26 -0.43
CA PRO A 34 9.69 22.43 -0.60
C PRO A 34 9.45 23.10 0.76
N PRO A 35 9.52 24.44 0.86
CA PRO A 35 9.34 25.12 2.14
C PRO A 35 8.04 24.75 2.86
N GLY A 36 8.12 24.36 4.13
CA GLY A 36 6.95 24.05 4.96
C GLY A 36 6.50 22.59 4.98
N TRP A 37 7.09 21.71 4.19
CA TRP A 37 6.69 20.29 4.16
C TRP A 37 6.87 19.57 5.50
N GLU A 38 7.93 19.91 6.26
CA GLU A 38 8.17 19.30 7.58
C GLU A 38 7.05 19.65 8.58
N THR A 39 6.57 20.91 8.55
CA THR A 39 5.43 21.32 9.36
C THR A 39 4.18 20.51 9.02
N VAL A 40 3.93 20.28 7.71
CA VAL A 40 2.80 19.45 7.28
C VAL A 40 2.96 18.01 7.73
N LYS A 41 4.17 17.44 7.64
CA LYS A 41 4.48 16.10 8.15
C LYS A 41 4.18 16.00 9.66
N ASP A 42 4.63 16.98 10.44
CA ASP A 42 4.41 16.99 11.90
C ASP A 42 2.91 17.09 12.24
N GLN A 43 2.12 17.84 11.45
CA GLN A 43 0.66 17.91 11.58
C GLN A 43 -0.04 16.57 11.26
N ILE A 44 0.52 15.75 10.36
CA ILE A 44 0.00 14.39 10.14
C ILE A 44 0.32 13.51 11.35
N LEU A 45 1.56 13.58 11.85
CA LEU A 45 2.03 12.73 12.95
C LEU A 45 1.29 13.03 14.28
N ASP A 46 0.99 14.29 14.57
CA ASP A 46 0.22 14.69 15.74
C ASP A 46 -1.30 14.61 15.53
N GLN A 47 -1.74 14.15 14.35
CA GLN A 47 -3.13 13.97 13.95
C GLN A 47 -3.97 15.27 13.93
N SER A 48 -3.34 16.44 13.84
CA SER A 48 -4.05 17.73 13.68
C SER A 48 -4.66 17.90 12.31
N ILE A 49 -4.15 17.17 11.31
CA ILE A 49 -4.75 17.02 9.99
C ILE A 49 -4.79 15.54 9.58
N SER A 50 -5.70 15.19 8.67
CA SER A 50 -5.77 13.84 8.13
C SER A 50 -4.59 13.52 7.21
N ILE A 51 -4.29 12.23 7.02
CA ILE A 51 -3.27 11.76 6.05
C ILE A 51 -3.58 12.32 4.65
N ARG A 52 -4.84 12.25 4.22
CA ARG A 52 -5.30 12.78 2.93
C ARG A 52 -4.98 14.27 2.76
N GLU A 53 -5.32 15.08 3.78
CA GLU A 53 -5.05 16.52 3.74
C GLU A 53 -3.56 16.82 3.75
N GLY A 54 -2.80 16.10 4.57
CA GLY A 54 -1.36 16.30 4.68
C GLY A 54 -0.62 15.96 3.39
N VAL A 55 -0.90 14.80 2.81
CA VAL A 55 -0.26 14.38 1.55
C VAL A 55 -0.66 15.34 0.41
N ALA A 56 -1.93 15.76 0.35
CA ALA A 56 -2.37 16.77 -0.63
C ALA A 56 -1.62 18.11 -0.47
N LYS A 57 -1.45 18.58 0.78
CA LYS A 57 -0.68 19.79 1.06
C LYS A 57 0.79 19.65 0.66
N MET A 58 1.43 18.53 1.00
CA MET A 58 2.83 18.29 0.64
C MET A 58 3.05 18.41 -0.88
N PHE A 59 2.24 17.72 -1.68
CA PHE A 59 2.39 17.78 -3.14
C PHE A 59 2.01 19.15 -3.72
N SER A 60 1.09 19.89 -3.11
CA SER A 60 0.77 21.25 -3.54
C SER A 60 1.91 22.27 -3.35
N LEU A 61 2.96 21.92 -2.60
CA LEU A 61 4.18 22.71 -2.46
C LEU A 61 5.16 22.50 -3.62
N LEU A 62 4.92 21.50 -4.47
CA LEU A 62 5.78 21.16 -5.60
C LEU A 62 5.20 21.71 -6.90
N PRO A 63 6.02 22.36 -7.75
CA PRO A 63 5.56 22.81 -9.06
C PRO A 63 5.34 21.62 -10.00
N VAL A 64 4.45 21.77 -10.98
CA VAL A 64 4.15 20.69 -11.93
C VAL A 64 5.34 20.30 -12.79
N GLU A 65 6.26 21.23 -13.03
CA GLU A 65 7.50 21.02 -13.77
C GLU A 65 8.45 20.02 -13.09
N ALA A 66 8.30 19.82 -11.78
CA ALA A 66 9.11 18.84 -11.04
C ALA A 66 8.69 17.38 -11.32
N LYS A 67 7.61 17.13 -12.06
CA LYS A 67 7.06 15.78 -12.30
C LYS A 67 8.11 14.80 -12.80
N ASP A 68 8.80 15.13 -13.90
CA ASP A 68 9.74 14.22 -14.54
C ASP A 68 10.98 13.99 -13.68
N ASP A 69 11.43 15.02 -12.96
CA ASP A 69 12.53 14.91 -11.99
C ASP A 69 12.15 14.03 -10.81
N ILE A 70 10.90 14.12 -10.32
CA ILE A 70 10.39 13.26 -9.26
C ILE A 70 10.35 11.79 -9.73
N ILE A 71 9.81 11.53 -10.92
CA ILE A 71 9.76 10.17 -11.49
C ILE A 71 11.19 9.60 -11.61
N SER A 72 12.10 10.36 -12.21
CA SER A 72 13.50 9.95 -12.38
C SER A 72 14.15 9.64 -11.03
N TYR A 73 13.97 10.53 -10.06
CA TYR A 73 14.51 10.35 -8.71
C TYR A 73 13.97 9.08 -8.04
N VAL A 74 12.66 8.86 -8.10
CA VAL A 74 12.05 7.68 -7.43
C VAL A 74 12.49 6.39 -8.12
N LEU A 75 12.56 6.35 -9.45
CA LEU A 75 13.04 5.18 -10.18
C LEU A 75 14.51 4.84 -9.89
N GLU A 76 15.34 5.86 -9.60
CA GLU A 76 16.74 5.67 -9.24
C GLU A 76 16.95 5.26 -7.78
N GLN A 77 16.10 5.72 -6.87
CA GLN A 77 16.31 5.61 -5.42
C GLN A 77 15.41 4.60 -4.72
N ALA A 78 14.27 4.24 -5.31
CA ALA A 78 13.38 3.27 -4.70
C ALA A 78 14.01 1.88 -4.75
N GLU A 79 14.15 1.28 -3.58
CA GLU A 79 14.64 -0.08 -3.42
C GLU A 79 13.44 -1.02 -3.31
N ILE A 80 13.26 -1.87 -4.32
CA ILE A 80 12.24 -2.93 -4.27
C ILE A 80 12.73 -4.01 -3.30
N ARG A 81 11.87 -4.39 -2.36
CA ARG A 81 12.19 -5.37 -1.33
C ARG A 81 12.50 -6.73 -1.94
N GLU A 82 13.51 -7.37 -1.38
CA GLU A 82 14.00 -8.68 -1.79
C GLU A 82 12.86 -9.71 -1.89
N GLY A 83 12.89 -10.51 -2.96
CA GLY A 83 11.90 -11.54 -3.24
C GLY A 83 10.58 -11.06 -3.84
N PHE A 84 10.35 -9.75 -4.04
CA PHE A 84 9.07 -9.27 -4.57
C PHE A 84 8.74 -9.82 -5.97
N SER A 85 9.73 -9.90 -6.87
CA SER A 85 9.55 -10.49 -8.21
C SER A 85 9.12 -11.96 -8.13
N ASP A 86 9.76 -12.73 -7.24
CA ASP A 86 9.47 -14.16 -7.05
C ASP A 86 8.10 -14.35 -6.40
N PHE A 87 7.74 -13.50 -5.45
CA PHE A 87 6.41 -13.47 -4.85
C PHE A 87 5.30 -13.19 -5.88
N VAL A 88 5.50 -12.21 -6.78
CA VAL A 88 4.52 -11.96 -7.86
C VAL A 88 4.41 -13.16 -8.80
N ALA A 89 5.52 -13.82 -9.14
CA ALA A 89 5.49 -15.04 -9.93
C ALA A 89 4.76 -16.18 -9.20
N TYR A 90 5.02 -16.33 -7.90
CA TYR A 90 4.34 -17.30 -7.03
C TYR A 90 2.82 -17.07 -6.99
N THR A 91 2.37 -15.83 -6.76
CA THR A 91 0.91 -15.55 -6.73
C THR A 91 0.23 -15.91 -8.05
N LYS A 92 0.87 -15.65 -9.18
CA LYS A 92 0.38 -16.06 -10.51
C LYS A 92 0.32 -17.59 -10.66
N GLN A 93 1.37 -18.30 -10.26
CA GLN A 93 1.42 -19.76 -10.32
C GLN A 93 0.33 -20.39 -9.46
N GLN A 94 0.13 -19.86 -8.26
CA GLN A 94 -0.89 -20.33 -7.30
C GLN A 94 -2.29 -19.79 -7.62
N GLN A 95 -2.41 -18.90 -8.61
CA GLN A 95 -3.65 -18.21 -8.97
C GLN A 95 -4.27 -17.49 -7.77
N LEU A 96 -3.45 -16.82 -6.98
CA LEU A 96 -3.85 -15.97 -5.86
C LEU A 96 -4.00 -14.53 -6.38
N PRO A 97 -5.20 -13.95 -6.37
CA PRO A 97 -5.39 -12.57 -6.81
C PRO A 97 -4.55 -11.63 -5.95
N LEU A 98 -3.72 -10.80 -6.61
CA LEU A 98 -2.84 -9.84 -5.96
C LEU A 98 -3.22 -8.41 -6.35
N TYR A 99 -3.66 -7.65 -5.34
CA TYR A 99 -3.99 -6.24 -5.47
C TYR A 99 -2.97 -5.39 -4.71
N ILE A 100 -2.42 -4.37 -5.36
CA ILE A 100 -1.61 -3.34 -4.69
C ILE A 100 -2.55 -2.23 -4.25
N VAL A 101 -2.51 -1.85 -2.96
CA VAL A 101 -3.39 -0.82 -2.39
C VAL A 101 -2.55 0.17 -1.59
N SER A 102 -2.21 1.30 -2.21
CA SER A 102 -1.20 2.24 -1.74
C SER A 102 -1.74 3.65 -1.46
N GLY A 103 -1.18 4.30 -0.45
CA GLY A 103 -1.30 5.74 -0.26
C GLY A 103 -0.47 6.58 -1.23
N GLY A 104 0.42 5.94 -2.02
CA GLY A 104 1.25 6.58 -3.04
C GLY A 104 0.46 7.16 -4.22
N ILE A 105 1.16 7.75 -5.17
CA ILE A 105 0.55 8.47 -6.30
C ILE A 105 0.93 7.80 -7.62
N ASP A 106 -0.02 7.68 -8.52
CA ASP A 106 0.03 6.96 -9.79
C ASP A 106 1.29 7.23 -10.63
N PHE A 107 1.71 8.49 -10.72
CA PHE A 107 2.82 8.90 -11.59
C PHE A 107 4.20 8.34 -11.16
N PHE A 108 4.34 7.82 -9.94
CA PHE A 108 5.53 7.08 -9.52
C PHE A 108 5.25 5.62 -9.14
N VAL A 109 4.04 5.31 -8.63
CA VAL A 109 3.66 3.92 -8.28
C VAL A 109 3.63 3.04 -9.52
N TYR A 110 2.98 3.49 -10.62
CA TYR A 110 2.90 2.68 -11.84
C TYR A 110 4.26 2.42 -12.48
N PRO A 111 5.15 3.40 -12.69
CA PRO A 111 6.47 3.13 -13.25
C PRO A 111 7.32 2.17 -12.41
N LEU A 112 7.24 2.23 -11.08
CA LEU A 112 7.96 1.31 -10.20
C LEU A 112 7.41 -0.13 -10.27
N LEU A 113 6.11 -0.30 -10.49
CA LEU A 113 5.46 -1.60 -10.54
C LEU A 113 5.44 -2.22 -11.94
N GLU A 114 5.64 -1.43 -12.99
CA GLU A 114 5.59 -1.89 -14.39
C GLU A 114 6.43 -3.14 -14.67
N PRO A 115 7.69 -3.26 -14.16
CA PRO A 115 8.53 -4.42 -14.42
C PRO A 115 7.99 -5.74 -13.84
N PHE A 116 7.09 -5.68 -12.85
CA PHE A 116 6.61 -6.84 -12.09
C PHE A 116 5.22 -7.32 -12.51
N GLY A 117 4.44 -6.48 -13.18
CA GLY A 117 3.05 -6.77 -13.56
C GLY A 117 2.88 -8.00 -14.49
N PRO A 118 1.64 -8.30 -14.88
CA PRO A 118 0.42 -7.63 -14.46
C PRO A 118 -0.03 -8.03 -13.04
N PHE A 119 -0.72 -7.09 -12.35
CA PHE A 119 -1.44 -7.30 -11.09
C PHE A 119 -2.94 -7.42 -11.38
N ASP A 120 -3.73 -7.99 -10.46
CA ASP A 120 -5.19 -8.01 -10.58
C ASP A 120 -5.81 -6.61 -10.40
N GLY A 121 -5.09 -5.71 -9.76
CA GLY A 121 -5.38 -4.28 -9.72
C GLY A 121 -4.35 -3.50 -8.91
N ILE A 122 -4.21 -2.22 -9.26
CA ILE A 122 -3.42 -1.23 -8.51
C ILE A 122 -4.35 -0.10 -8.13
N TYR A 123 -4.48 0.14 -6.84
CA TYR A 123 -5.30 1.19 -6.25
C TYR A 123 -4.39 2.17 -5.53
N CYS A 124 -4.24 3.35 -6.08
CA CYS A 124 -3.44 4.43 -5.50
C CYS A 124 -4.09 5.78 -5.76
N ASN A 125 -3.54 6.83 -5.17
CA ASN A 125 -3.99 8.19 -5.47
C ASN A 125 -3.51 8.61 -6.87
N SER A 126 -4.09 9.68 -7.40
CA SER A 126 -3.72 10.22 -8.71
C SER A 126 -3.24 11.66 -8.59
N ALA A 127 -2.46 12.13 -9.57
CA ALA A 127 -2.03 13.52 -9.65
C ALA A 127 -2.62 14.24 -10.84
N ASP A 128 -3.05 15.49 -10.63
CA ASP A 128 -3.45 16.46 -11.65
C ASP A 128 -2.34 17.50 -11.83
N PHE A 129 -1.83 17.59 -13.05
CA PHE A 129 -0.75 18.48 -13.46
C PHE A 129 -1.24 19.66 -14.33
N SER A 130 -2.54 19.94 -14.34
CA SER A 130 -3.14 20.99 -15.17
C SER A 130 -2.93 22.42 -14.64
N GLY A 131 -2.50 22.57 -13.37
CA GLY A 131 -2.23 23.86 -12.72
C GLY A 131 -0.74 24.19 -12.61
N ASP A 132 -0.39 25.12 -11.72
CA ASP A 132 1.01 25.51 -11.46
C ASP A 132 1.69 24.60 -10.44
N THR A 133 0.92 23.89 -9.61
CA THR A 133 1.41 22.96 -8.59
C THR A 133 0.70 21.61 -8.70
N ILE A 134 1.36 20.56 -8.21
CA ILE A 134 0.83 19.19 -8.25
C ILE A 134 -0.39 19.08 -7.32
N LYS A 135 -1.55 18.75 -7.88
CA LYS A 135 -2.77 18.53 -7.10
C LYS A 135 -3.08 17.04 -7.04
N LEU A 136 -3.40 16.53 -5.85
CA LEU A 136 -3.78 15.14 -5.69
C LEU A 136 -5.29 14.94 -5.85
N VAL A 137 -5.63 13.85 -6.52
CA VAL A 137 -6.98 13.32 -6.68
C VAL A 137 -7.05 11.99 -5.94
N PHE A 138 -8.14 11.75 -5.23
CA PHE A 138 -8.34 10.60 -4.36
C PHE A 138 -9.51 9.73 -4.87
N PRO A 139 -9.29 8.89 -5.90
CA PRO A 139 -10.35 8.11 -6.51
C PRO A 139 -10.86 6.96 -5.62
N HIS A 140 -10.07 6.56 -4.61
CA HIS A 140 -10.35 5.43 -3.73
C HIS A 140 -10.55 5.89 -2.27
N GLY A 141 -11.43 6.90 -2.09
CA GLY A 141 -11.74 7.45 -0.77
C GLY A 141 -12.51 6.51 0.13
N CYS A 142 -12.74 6.99 1.36
CA CYS A 142 -13.51 6.27 2.37
C CYS A 142 -14.97 6.09 1.94
N ASP A 143 -15.51 4.92 2.22
CA ASP A 143 -16.95 4.65 2.17
C ASP A 143 -17.63 4.99 3.50
N GLU A 144 -18.95 4.75 3.58
CA GLU A 144 -19.77 5.08 4.77
C GLU A 144 -19.39 4.26 6.01
N THR A 145 -18.71 3.11 5.82
CA THR A 145 -18.32 2.22 6.92
C THR A 145 -16.92 2.50 7.45
N CYS A 146 -16.15 3.36 6.76
CA CYS A 146 -14.81 3.72 7.20
C CYS A 146 -14.84 4.63 8.43
N THR A 147 -14.22 4.19 9.52
CA THR A 147 -14.17 4.94 10.79
C THR A 147 -13.11 6.03 10.81
N SER A 148 -12.10 5.97 9.95
CA SER A 148 -10.95 6.91 9.96
C SER A 148 -11.21 8.20 9.19
N GLN A 149 -12.09 8.19 8.19
CA GLN A 149 -12.54 9.39 7.43
C GLN A 149 -11.41 10.34 6.99
N GLY A 150 -10.48 9.89 6.20
CA GLY A 150 -9.37 10.75 5.75
C GLY A 150 -8.12 9.97 5.29
N CYS A 151 -8.33 8.73 4.85
CA CYS A 151 -7.26 7.80 4.50
C CYS A 151 -6.49 8.16 3.21
N GLY A 152 -7.03 9.01 2.33
CA GLY A 152 -6.52 9.12 0.96
C GLY A 152 -6.98 7.91 0.13
N CYS A 153 -6.13 6.93 -0.10
CA CYS A 153 -6.55 5.62 -0.59
C CYS A 153 -7.03 4.76 0.60
N CYS A 154 -8.33 4.50 0.67
CA CYS A 154 -8.92 3.76 1.80
C CYS A 154 -8.84 2.24 1.57
N LYS A 155 -7.85 1.59 2.17
CA LYS A 155 -7.61 0.14 2.03
C LYS A 155 -8.85 -0.70 2.39
N PRO A 156 -9.54 -0.48 3.55
CA PRO A 156 -10.77 -1.20 3.85
C PRO A 156 -11.89 -1.03 2.82
N SER A 157 -12.08 0.18 2.27
CA SER A 157 -13.09 0.42 1.24
C SER A 157 -12.75 -0.29 -0.08
N VAL A 158 -11.46 -0.35 -0.44
CA VAL A 158 -10.99 -1.11 -1.61
C VAL A 158 -11.23 -2.60 -1.39
N MET A 159 -10.88 -3.15 -0.22
CA MET A 159 -11.13 -4.55 0.12
C MET A 159 -12.61 -4.91 -0.02
N ARG A 160 -13.52 -4.13 0.60
CA ARG A 160 -14.98 -4.38 0.52
C ARG A 160 -15.54 -4.34 -0.90
N ARG A 161 -14.96 -3.54 -1.81
CA ARG A 161 -15.39 -3.49 -3.22
C ARG A 161 -14.95 -4.70 -4.04
N ILE A 162 -13.87 -5.35 -3.64
CA ILE A 162 -13.28 -6.49 -4.35
C ILE A 162 -13.78 -7.82 -3.81
N MET A 163 -13.92 -7.91 -2.49
CA MET A 163 -14.30 -9.14 -1.81
C MET A 163 -15.78 -9.47 -1.97
N SER A 164 -16.09 -10.77 -2.01
CA SER A 164 -17.42 -11.31 -1.82
C SER A 164 -17.57 -11.86 -0.38
N GLU A 165 -18.78 -12.18 0.04
CA GLU A 165 -19.06 -12.78 1.37
C GLU A 165 -18.28 -14.08 1.65
N GLN A 166 -17.86 -14.78 0.60
CA GLN A 166 -17.13 -16.05 0.70
C GLN A 166 -15.63 -15.90 0.50
N SER A 167 -15.15 -14.70 0.23
CA SER A 167 -13.71 -14.44 0.03
C SER A 167 -12.99 -14.40 1.38
N THR A 168 -11.79 -14.95 1.42
CA THR A 168 -10.82 -14.72 2.49
C THR A 168 -9.79 -13.69 2.05
N SER A 169 -9.26 -12.93 3.00
CA SER A 169 -8.36 -11.81 2.75
C SER A 169 -7.01 -11.98 3.43
N ILE A 170 -5.97 -11.62 2.71
CA ILE A 170 -4.61 -11.52 3.24
C ILE A 170 -4.18 -10.07 3.08
N VAL A 171 -3.75 -9.43 4.16
CA VAL A 171 -3.21 -8.07 4.16
C VAL A 171 -1.73 -8.13 4.45
N ILE A 172 -0.93 -7.51 3.57
CA ILE A 172 0.52 -7.36 3.72
C ILE A 172 0.80 -5.86 3.86
N GLY A 173 1.44 -5.46 4.97
CA GLY A 173 1.67 -4.04 5.23
C GLY A 173 2.69 -3.78 6.34
N ASP A 174 3.01 -2.48 6.56
CA ASP A 174 4.05 -2.05 7.50
C ASP A 174 3.63 -0.93 8.43
N SER A 175 2.57 -0.19 8.11
CA SER A 175 2.32 1.11 8.72
C SER A 175 0.93 1.26 9.34
N ILE A 176 0.70 2.43 9.96
CA ILE A 176 -0.60 2.80 10.54
C ILE A 176 -1.72 2.82 9.48
N THR A 177 -1.37 3.05 8.21
CA THR A 177 -2.35 3.09 7.11
C THR A 177 -2.94 1.71 6.81
N ASP A 178 -2.24 0.64 7.21
CA ASP A 178 -2.65 -0.75 7.04
C ASP A 178 -3.53 -1.26 8.17
N LEU A 179 -3.47 -0.62 9.32
CA LEU A 179 -4.11 -1.10 10.55
C LEU A 179 -5.61 -1.37 10.37
N GLN A 180 -6.34 -0.49 9.68
CA GLN A 180 -7.78 -0.69 9.52
C GLN A 180 -8.11 -1.84 8.53
N ALA A 181 -7.23 -2.12 7.58
CA ALA A 181 -7.30 -3.29 6.73
C ALA A 181 -6.95 -4.56 7.51
N ALA A 182 -5.88 -4.52 8.30
CA ALA A 182 -5.45 -5.62 9.16
C ALA A 182 -6.53 -6.07 10.16
N LYS A 183 -7.31 -5.14 10.72
CA LYS A 183 -8.45 -5.46 11.61
C LYS A 183 -9.56 -6.27 10.95
N GLN A 184 -9.64 -6.29 9.62
CA GLN A 184 -10.69 -6.95 8.85
C GLN A 184 -10.15 -8.15 8.07
N ALA A 185 -8.84 -8.37 8.09
CA ALA A 185 -8.19 -9.44 7.34
C ALA A 185 -8.28 -10.79 8.07
N ASP A 186 -8.36 -11.87 7.29
CA ASP A 186 -8.30 -13.24 7.81
C ASP A 186 -6.85 -13.66 8.13
N LEU A 187 -5.87 -13.10 7.39
CA LEU A 187 -4.45 -13.26 7.66
C LEU A 187 -3.75 -11.90 7.51
N VAL A 188 -2.97 -11.52 8.50
CA VAL A 188 -2.12 -10.32 8.47
C VAL A 188 -0.67 -10.75 8.38
N ILE A 189 0.04 -10.23 7.39
CA ILE A 189 1.50 -10.39 7.24
C ILE A 189 2.09 -8.99 7.44
N ALA A 190 2.75 -8.78 8.55
CA ALA A 190 3.10 -7.45 9.05
C ALA A 190 4.60 -7.26 9.21
N ARG A 191 5.00 -5.99 9.15
CA ARG A 191 6.34 -5.55 9.55
C ARG A 191 6.27 -4.20 10.26
N ASP A 192 7.39 -3.77 10.79
CA ASP A 192 7.60 -2.44 11.38
C ASP A 192 6.45 -2.00 12.32
N PHE A 193 5.96 -0.78 12.14
CA PHE A 193 4.94 -0.19 13.00
C PHE A 193 3.60 -0.97 13.04
N LEU A 194 3.26 -1.68 11.97
CA LEU A 194 2.05 -2.51 11.95
C LEU A 194 2.15 -3.65 12.96
N ILE A 195 3.35 -4.23 13.18
CA ILE A 195 3.60 -5.25 14.21
C ILE A 195 3.25 -4.68 15.58
N ASP A 196 3.81 -3.51 15.96
CA ASP A 196 3.56 -2.89 17.25
C ASP A 196 2.04 -2.70 17.49
N LYS A 197 1.30 -2.30 16.44
CA LYS A 197 -0.14 -2.10 16.53
C LYS A 197 -0.93 -3.40 16.57
N CYS A 198 -0.48 -4.44 15.92
CA CYS A 198 -1.09 -5.77 16.03
C CYS A 198 -0.93 -6.32 17.44
N GLU A 199 0.26 -6.18 18.04
CA GLU A 199 0.52 -6.58 19.43
C GLU A 199 -0.33 -5.80 20.42
N GLU A 200 -0.37 -4.47 20.30
CA GLU A 200 -1.16 -3.57 21.16
C GLU A 200 -2.66 -3.95 21.16
N LEU A 201 -3.18 -4.36 20.01
CA LEU A 201 -4.61 -4.64 19.81
C LEU A 201 -4.97 -6.12 19.84
N GLY A 202 -4.00 -7.02 20.03
CA GLY A 202 -4.22 -8.48 20.05
C GLY A 202 -4.66 -9.04 18.69
N ILE A 203 -4.20 -8.43 17.58
CA ILE A 203 -4.43 -8.91 16.21
C ILE A 203 -3.36 -9.96 15.91
N ALA A 204 -3.79 -11.17 15.50
CA ALA A 204 -2.85 -12.20 15.07
C ALA A 204 -2.18 -11.78 13.76
N TYR A 205 -0.85 -11.96 13.68
CA TYR A 205 -0.06 -11.64 12.50
C TYR A 205 1.10 -12.63 12.32
N GLU A 206 1.65 -12.65 11.12
CA GLU A 206 2.95 -13.26 10.81
C GLU A 206 3.92 -12.15 10.42
N ALA A 207 5.14 -12.19 10.97
CA ALA A 207 6.16 -11.18 10.66
C ALA A 207 6.94 -11.52 9.40
N PHE A 208 7.35 -10.51 8.63
CA PHE A 208 8.20 -10.68 7.44
C PHE A 208 9.28 -9.62 7.33
N GLU A 209 10.42 -9.98 6.77
CA GLU A 209 11.52 -9.07 6.42
C GLU A 209 11.66 -8.93 4.89
N SER A 210 11.47 -10.04 4.17
CA SER A 210 11.56 -10.16 2.72
C SER A 210 10.28 -10.77 2.15
N PHE A 211 10.08 -10.67 0.83
CA PHE A 211 8.96 -11.36 0.18
C PHE A 211 9.18 -12.88 0.05
N HIS A 212 10.39 -13.37 0.31
CA HIS A 212 10.61 -14.81 0.49
C HIS A 212 9.89 -15.30 1.74
N ASP A 213 9.97 -14.58 2.86
CA ASP A 213 9.23 -14.92 4.09
C ASP A 213 7.73 -14.91 3.84
N VAL A 214 7.23 -13.94 3.07
CA VAL A 214 5.81 -13.87 2.70
C VAL A 214 5.39 -15.13 1.94
N THR A 215 6.21 -15.60 0.99
CA THR A 215 5.93 -16.82 0.23
C THR A 215 5.91 -18.04 1.14
N ASP A 216 6.88 -18.18 2.04
CA ASP A 216 6.96 -19.30 3.00
C ASP A 216 5.76 -19.31 3.95
N ILE A 217 5.34 -18.15 4.42
CA ILE A 217 4.12 -17.98 5.25
C ILE A 217 2.88 -18.47 4.48
N LEU A 218 2.73 -18.04 3.22
CA LEU A 218 1.59 -18.45 2.39
C LEU A 218 1.59 -19.96 2.14
N ASP A 219 2.73 -20.57 1.84
CA ASP A 219 2.83 -22.02 1.68
C ASP A 219 2.40 -22.75 2.94
N ALA A 220 2.87 -22.31 4.10
CA ALA A 220 2.55 -22.93 5.38
C ALA A 220 1.05 -22.78 5.75
N LYS A 221 0.44 -21.61 5.46
CA LYS A 221 -0.95 -21.31 5.84
C LYS A 221 -1.97 -21.86 4.86
N LEU A 222 -1.66 -21.89 3.57
CA LEU A 222 -2.59 -22.33 2.53
C LEU A 222 -2.45 -23.82 2.19
N GLY A 223 -1.47 -24.50 2.75
CA GLY A 223 -1.22 -25.92 2.50
C GLY A 223 -0.83 -26.20 1.04
N VAL A 224 -0.21 -25.24 0.38
CA VAL A 224 0.28 -25.39 -0.98
C VAL A 224 1.56 -26.24 -0.88
N ILE A 225 1.47 -27.49 -1.34
CA ILE A 225 2.64 -28.37 -1.43
C ILE A 225 3.39 -27.98 -2.70
N SER A 226 4.61 -27.48 -2.52
CA SER A 226 5.59 -27.23 -3.58
C SER A 226 6.01 -28.52 -4.32
#